data_d601db4b29b3b7132800e6a6b27c4bdb
#
_entry.id   d601db4b29b3b7132800e6a6b27c4bdb
#
_cell.length_a   1.000
_cell.length_b   1.000
_cell.length_c   1.000
_cell.angle_alpha   90.00
_cell.angle_beta   90.00
_cell.angle_gamma   90.00
#
_symmetry.space_group_name_H-M   'P 1'
#
loop_
_entity.id
_entity.type
_entity.pdbx_description
1 polymer ?
#
loop_
_entity_poly.entity_id
_entity_poly.type
_entity_poly.pdbx_seq_one_letter_code
_entity_poly.pdbx_strand_id
1 'polypeptide(L)'
;MPNSKRNASLPGAIRDFIERQATLSLESLFEDEDSDTTLYPYCEYWRRAVAAMLLSGRIAAKDDGFPNMTDVNRICKEANFDQYLFEATGRFLVTAKIIQPNKQSSRYEPAKFSGAFWNHQLQPLQEAVRYAFLELVQQYTPFRVRRPTLVASSMLDGLVALFATAFAGLAIPREQAGKVLLEFSKLPSPDLIDLGKRLGLKGRQCDAESWDGWLDEPGQQALLSALYVSNWAYTTDHQKQSWMYLSDTARIILGLLAPPELPAPAVDLKVLPNLCVLAGADLPPDKLVPLFRHCKIKRIDRVFEFRLDKRQLAETISQESLISNLREVLEESGPLPATADSLLRHKPLGGAELRIRGCSAIVQPESAEVLEAIRQHRRLKGYLEAEAPKGYLLIKQQSNPNNFVQRCEELGFKVTVLQS
;
A
#
# COMPACT_ATOMS: atom_id res chain seq x y z
N MET A 1 -14.43 -7.35 27.83
CA MET A 1 -15.48 -7.13 28.84
C MET A 1 -16.81 -7.51 28.23
N PRO A 2 -17.68 -8.24 28.88
CA PRO A 2 -18.96 -8.65 28.33
C PRO A 2 -19.81 -7.42 27.99
N ASN A 3 -20.46 -7.44 26.82
CA ASN A 3 -21.27 -6.36 26.22
C ASN A 3 -22.31 -5.74 27.19
N SER A 4 -22.84 -6.50 28.16
CA SER A 4 -23.86 -6.02 29.09
C SER A 4 -23.39 -4.90 30.04
N LYS A 5 -22.12 -4.87 30.44
CA LYS A 5 -21.56 -3.79 31.30
C LYS A 5 -21.26 -2.50 30.52
N ARG A 6 -21.01 -2.58 29.23
CA ARG A 6 -20.72 -1.43 28.37
C ARG A 6 -21.98 -0.64 28.02
N ASN A 7 -23.06 -1.34 27.67
CA ASN A 7 -24.34 -0.69 27.32
C ASN A 7 -24.96 0.02 28.54
N ALA A 8 -24.68 -0.43 29.76
CA ALA A 8 -25.19 0.23 30.96
C ALA A 8 -24.64 1.65 31.19
N SER A 9 -23.54 2.05 30.52
CA SER A 9 -22.94 3.38 30.63
C SER A 9 -23.40 4.37 29.57
N LEU A 10 -24.12 3.91 28.54
CA LEU A 10 -24.62 4.81 27.47
C LEU A 10 -25.88 5.54 27.91
N PRO A 11 -26.11 6.80 27.44
CA PRO A 11 -27.38 7.48 27.61
C PRO A 11 -28.56 6.65 27.08
N GLY A 12 -29.72 6.79 27.72
CA GLY A 12 -30.89 5.92 27.47
C GLY A 12 -31.31 5.88 26.02
N ALA A 13 -31.50 7.05 25.38
CA ALA A 13 -31.91 7.11 23.99
C ALA A 13 -30.90 6.47 23.02
N ILE A 14 -29.60 6.57 23.29
CA ILE A 14 -28.55 5.93 22.48
C ILE A 14 -28.62 4.42 22.63
N ARG A 15 -28.81 3.92 23.85
CA ARG A 15 -28.95 2.49 24.13
C ARG A 15 -30.17 1.91 23.40
N ASP A 16 -31.34 2.54 23.58
CA ASP A 16 -32.59 2.13 22.96
C ASP A 16 -32.50 2.18 21.43
N PHE A 17 -31.70 3.12 20.89
CA PHE A 17 -31.43 3.20 19.46
C PHE A 17 -30.63 1.99 18.99
N ILE A 18 -29.53 1.65 19.68
CA ILE A 18 -28.65 0.52 19.32
C ILE A 18 -29.44 -0.81 19.40
N GLU A 19 -30.24 -1.00 20.44
CA GLU A 19 -31.06 -2.21 20.61
C GLU A 19 -32.08 -2.44 19.50
N ARG A 20 -32.50 -1.36 18.82
CA ARG A 20 -33.40 -1.44 17.65
C ARG A 20 -32.69 -1.71 16.33
N GLN A 21 -31.35 -1.59 16.30
CA GLN A 21 -30.61 -1.84 15.07
C GLN A 21 -30.27 -3.34 14.94
N ALA A 22 -30.21 -3.82 13.70
CA ALA A 22 -29.59 -5.11 13.44
C ALA A 22 -28.09 -4.99 13.69
N THR A 23 -27.63 -5.51 14.81
CA THR A 23 -26.19 -5.50 15.18
C THR A 23 -25.67 -6.90 15.43
N LEU A 24 -24.39 -7.12 15.16
CA LEU A 24 -23.66 -8.31 15.48
C LEU A 24 -22.45 -7.93 16.35
N SER A 25 -22.14 -8.70 17.38
CA SER A 25 -20.92 -8.45 18.15
C SER A 25 -19.69 -8.78 17.32
N LEU A 26 -18.59 -8.04 17.50
CA LEU A 26 -17.34 -8.38 16.81
C LEU A 26 -16.79 -9.72 17.27
N GLU A 27 -17.07 -10.11 18.52
CA GLU A 27 -16.72 -11.45 19.04
C GLU A 27 -17.41 -12.55 18.20
N SER A 28 -18.73 -12.42 17.94
CA SER A 28 -19.46 -13.37 17.10
C SER A 28 -19.10 -13.29 15.62
N LEU A 29 -18.67 -12.11 15.14
CA LEU A 29 -18.27 -11.91 13.75
C LEU A 29 -16.96 -12.62 13.43
N PHE A 30 -16.07 -12.75 14.41
CA PHE A 30 -14.72 -13.30 14.31
C PHE A 30 -14.49 -14.56 15.15
N GLU A 31 -15.56 -15.29 15.52
CA GLU A 31 -15.46 -16.53 16.31
C GLU A 31 -14.52 -17.58 15.72
N ASP A 32 -14.36 -17.60 14.38
CA ASP A 32 -13.53 -18.55 13.64
C ASP A 32 -12.15 -18.01 13.22
N GLU A 33 -11.88 -16.72 13.46
CA GLU A 33 -10.59 -16.12 13.11
C GLU A 33 -9.75 -15.92 14.37
N ASP A 34 -8.53 -16.42 14.36
CA ASP A 34 -7.48 -16.03 15.31
C ASP A 34 -7.27 -14.50 15.16
N SER A 35 -8.16 -13.75 15.81
CA SER A 35 -8.22 -12.29 15.72
C SER A 35 -7.13 -11.62 16.55
N ASP A 36 -5.88 -11.89 16.21
CA ASP A 36 -4.72 -11.11 16.67
C ASP A 36 -4.65 -9.78 15.90
N THR A 37 -5.83 -9.14 15.72
CA THR A 37 -6.01 -7.91 14.93
C THR A 37 -5.89 -6.62 15.74
N THR A 38 -5.20 -6.64 16.86
CA THR A 38 -4.76 -5.41 17.52
C THR A 38 -3.63 -4.78 16.70
N LEU A 39 -3.98 -4.27 15.54
CA LEU A 39 -3.03 -3.61 14.67
C LEU A 39 -2.80 -2.19 15.18
N TYR A 40 -1.53 -1.85 15.32
CA TYR A 40 -1.13 -0.49 15.64
C TYR A 40 -1.67 0.47 14.56
N PRO A 41 -2.26 1.62 14.93
CA PRO A 41 -2.89 2.52 13.97
C PRO A 41 -1.90 2.93 12.89
N TYR A 42 -2.29 2.71 11.63
CA TYR A 42 -1.52 3.05 10.43
C TYR A 42 -0.19 2.34 10.22
N CYS A 43 0.13 1.36 11.05
CA CYS A 43 1.33 0.56 10.94
C CYS A 43 1.05 -0.84 10.42
N GLU A 44 -0.16 -1.08 9.94
CA GLU A 44 -0.47 -2.33 9.28
C GLU A 44 0.50 -2.55 8.13
N TYR A 45 1.01 -3.77 8.06
CA TYR A 45 2.02 -4.19 7.09
C TYR A 45 1.65 -3.81 5.64
N TRP A 46 0.39 -3.90 5.28
CA TRP A 46 -0.09 -3.58 3.94
C TRP A 46 -0.03 -2.09 3.62
N ARG A 47 -0.20 -1.18 4.60
CA ARG A 47 -0.02 0.27 4.38
C ARG A 47 1.44 0.62 4.17
N ARG A 48 2.33 0.01 4.95
CA ARG A 48 3.78 0.17 4.77
C ARG A 48 4.24 -0.39 3.43
N ALA A 49 3.68 -1.54 3.01
CA ALA A 49 3.93 -2.10 1.69
C ALA A 49 3.52 -1.13 0.57
N VAL A 50 2.29 -0.58 0.63
CA VAL A 50 1.81 0.40 -0.38
C VAL A 50 2.67 1.66 -0.39
N ALA A 51 3.03 2.20 0.78
CA ALA A 51 3.94 3.35 0.87
C ALA A 51 5.31 3.05 0.24
N ALA A 52 5.91 1.90 0.55
CA ALA A 52 7.18 1.49 -0.02
C ALA A 52 7.09 1.23 -1.54
N MET A 53 6.00 0.63 -2.03
CA MET A 53 5.77 0.44 -3.47
C MET A 53 5.68 1.79 -4.21
N LEU A 54 4.97 2.77 -3.67
CA LEU A 54 4.88 4.11 -4.26
C LEU A 54 6.24 4.81 -4.25
N LEU A 55 6.97 4.78 -3.14
CA LEU A 55 8.31 5.36 -3.03
C LEU A 55 9.38 4.62 -3.84
N SER A 56 9.13 3.38 -4.23
CA SER A 56 10.08 2.59 -5.03
C SER A 56 10.38 3.17 -6.42
N GLY A 57 9.50 4.04 -6.92
CA GLY A 57 9.58 4.62 -8.27
C GLY A 57 9.12 3.68 -9.39
N ARG A 58 8.55 2.52 -9.06
CA ARG A 58 7.95 1.57 -10.03
C ARG A 58 6.54 1.97 -10.44
N ILE A 59 5.94 2.93 -9.74
CA ILE A 59 4.61 3.47 -9.99
C ILE A 59 4.74 4.96 -10.24
N ALA A 60 4.30 5.40 -11.41
CA ALA A 60 4.28 6.81 -11.75
C ALA A 60 3.09 7.52 -11.09
N ALA A 61 3.30 8.79 -10.72
CA ALA A 61 2.23 9.68 -10.32
C ALA A 61 1.60 10.32 -11.56
N LYS A 62 0.26 10.42 -11.59
CA LYS A 62 -0.48 11.20 -12.59
C LYS A 62 -0.49 12.69 -12.23
N ASP A 63 -1.01 13.51 -13.15
CA ASP A 63 -1.14 14.97 -12.96
C ASP A 63 -2.05 15.34 -11.77
N ASP A 64 -3.03 14.51 -11.47
CA ASP A 64 -3.90 14.64 -10.29
C ASP A 64 -3.25 14.21 -8.97
N GLY A 65 -2.01 13.73 -9.03
CA GLY A 65 -1.23 13.26 -7.88
C GLY A 65 -1.53 11.82 -7.46
N PHE A 66 -2.45 11.13 -8.13
CA PHE A 66 -2.79 9.73 -7.83
C PHE A 66 -1.95 8.74 -8.65
N PRO A 67 -1.85 7.47 -8.22
CA PRO A 67 -1.05 6.47 -8.90
C PRO A 67 -1.56 6.16 -10.33
N ASN A 68 -0.63 5.87 -11.23
CA ASN A 68 -0.96 5.33 -12.55
C ASN A 68 -1.52 3.91 -12.40
N MET A 69 -2.78 3.71 -12.80
CA MET A 69 -3.47 2.43 -12.60
C MET A 69 -2.89 1.27 -13.41
N THR A 70 -2.23 1.54 -14.54
CA THR A 70 -1.53 0.48 -15.29
C THR A 70 -0.37 -0.09 -14.49
N ASP A 71 0.42 0.78 -13.84
CA ASP A 71 1.52 0.36 -12.98
C ASP A 71 1.00 -0.34 -11.72
N VAL A 72 -0.07 0.18 -11.11
CA VAL A 72 -0.73 -0.43 -9.95
C VAL A 72 -1.17 -1.85 -10.29
N ASN A 73 -1.90 -2.04 -11.40
CA ASN A 73 -2.38 -3.35 -11.83
C ASN A 73 -1.24 -4.35 -12.02
N ARG A 74 -0.13 -3.90 -12.64
CA ARG A 74 1.05 -4.73 -12.86
C ARG A 74 1.67 -5.18 -11.53
N ILE A 75 1.85 -4.27 -10.59
CA ILE A 75 2.47 -4.56 -9.30
C ILE A 75 1.55 -5.37 -8.40
N CYS A 76 0.26 -5.04 -8.33
CA CYS A 76 -0.71 -5.80 -7.56
C CYS A 76 -0.82 -7.26 -8.05
N LYS A 77 -0.77 -7.47 -9.38
CA LYS A 77 -0.72 -8.82 -9.97
C LYS A 77 0.56 -9.56 -9.61
N GLU A 78 1.72 -8.88 -9.64
CA GLU A 78 3.00 -9.46 -9.24
C GLU A 78 3.01 -9.88 -7.77
N ALA A 79 2.49 -9.03 -6.90
CA ALA A 79 2.48 -9.19 -5.45
C ALA A 79 1.31 -10.05 -4.93
N ASN A 80 0.36 -10.43 -5.80
CA ASN A 80 -0.93 -11.00 -5.42
C ASN A 80 -1.63 -10.14 -4.35
N PHE A 81 -1.67 -8.84 -4.57
CA PHE A 81 -2.21 -7.85 -3.65
C PHE A 81 -3.52 -7.25 -4.20
N ASP A 82 -4.46 -6.97 -3.33
CA ASP A 82 -5.76 -6.41 -3.71
C ASP A 82 -5.60 -4.99 -4.27
N GLN A 83 -6.12 -4.78 -5.49
CA GLN A 83 -6.00 -3.50 -6.19
C GLN A 83 -6.82 -2.40 -5.54
N TYR A 84 -8.01 -2.72 -5.04
CA TYR A 84 -8.89 -1.73 -4.39
C TYR A 84 -8.26 -1.25 -3.08
N LEU A 85 -7.72 -2.17 -2.28
CA LEU A 85 -6.99 -1.85 -1.06
C LEU A 85 -5.76 -0.99 -1.35
N PHE A 86 -5.03 -1.29 -2.44
CA PHE A 86 -3.91 -0.48 -2.89
C PHE A 86 -4.33 0.95 -3.21
N GLU A 87 -5.38 1.11 -4.03
CA GLU A 87 -5.87 2.43 -4.47
C GLU A 87 -6.37 3.26 -3.28
N ALA A 88 -7.20 2.67 -2.43
CA ALA A 88 -7.72 3.33 -1.23
C ALA A 88 -6.59 3.79 -0.30
N THR A 89 -5.61 2.90 -0.05
CA THR A 89 -4.46 3.20 0.78
C THR A 89 -3.56 4.27 0.15
N GLY A 90 -3.29 4.17 -1.14
CA GLY A 90 -2.49 5.16 -1.88
C GLY A 90 -3.11 6.56 -1.82
N ARG A 91 -4.42 6.67 -2.02
CA ARG A 91 -5.17 7.93 -1.85
C ARG A 91 -5.02 8.49 -0.44
N PHE A 92 -5.22 7.64 0.55
CA PHE A 92 -5.06 8.01 1.95
C PHE A 92 -3.64 8.54 2.24
N LEU A 93 -2.60 7.82 1.84
CA LEU A 93 -1.20 8.20 2.10
C LEU A 93 -0.83 9.55 1.47
N VAL A 94 -1.33 9.83 0.26
CA VAL A 94 -1.13 11.13 -0.41
C VAL A 94 -1.90 12.23 0.31
N THR A 95 -3.17 12.00 0.64
CA THR A 95 -4.02 12.98 1.31
C THR A 95 -3.52 13.30 2.72
N ALA A 96 -3.06 12.29 3.45
CA ALA A 96 -2.45 12.44 4.79
C ALA A 96 -1.05 13.07 4.76
N LYS A 97 -0.52 13.44 3.61
CA LYS A 97 0.84 13.98 3.47
C LYS A 97 1.92 13.08 4.06
N ILE A 98 1.74 11.77 3.94
CA ILE A 98 2.76 10.78 4.25
C ILE A 98 3.70 10.64 3.06
N ILE A 99 3.15 10.62 1.85
CA ILE A 99 3.86 10.71 0.58
C ILE A 99 3.27 11.82 -0.28
N GLN A 100 4.04 12.31 -1.24
CA GLN A 100 3.57 13.30 -2.20
C GLN A 100 4.14 13.02 -3.60
N PRO A 101 3.41 13.38 -4.66
CA PRO A 101 3.94 13.32 -6.02
C PRO A 101 4.99 14.40 -6.24
N ASN A 102 6.12 14.05 -6.83
CA ASN A 102 7.10 15.00 -7.33
C ASN A 102 6.73 15.38 -8.77
N LYS A 103 6.36 16.62 -8.98
CA LYS A 103 5.88 17.14 -10.28
C LYS A 103 6.92 17.07 -11.40
N GLN A 104 8.22 17.07 -11.05
CA GLN A 104 9.29 17.07 -12.04
C GLN A 104 9.63 15.66 -12.55
N SER A 105 9.54 14.66 -11.66
CA SER A 105 9.96 13.29 -11.96
C SER A 105 8.81 12.31 -12.16
N SER A 106 7.56 12.73 -11.97
CA SER A 106 6.37 11.86 -11.91
C SER A 106 6.53 10.68 -10.94
N ARG A 107 7.35 10.84 -9.91
CA ARG A 107 7.60 9.85 -8.87
C ARG A 107 7.04 10.33 -7.54
N TYR A 108 6.88 9.39 -6.61
CA TYR A 108 6.53 9.72 -5.23
C TYR A 108 7.77 9.95 -4.39
N GLU A 109 7.66 10.87 -3.44
CA GLU A 109 8.68 11.20 -2.46
C GLU A 109 8.06 11.29 -1.06
N PRO A 110 8.87 11.19 0.02
CA PRO A 110 8.39 11.39 1.38
C PRO A 110 7.81 12.80 1.55
N ALA A 111 6.68 12.91 2.26
CA ALA A 111 6.02 14.18 2.58
C ALA A 111 6.17 14.51 4.07
N LYS A 112 5.50 15.59 4.53
CA LYS A 112 5.61 16.16 5.87
C LYS A 112 5.52 15.13 7.01
N PHE A 113 4.61 14.17 6.92
CA PHE A 113 4.35 13.19 7.97
C PHE A 113 4.98 11.81 7.73
N SER A 114 5.84 11.70 6.71
CA SER A 114 6.51 10.44 6.38
C SER A 114 7.32 9.89 7.56
N GLY A 115 8.14 10.73 8.20
CA GLY A 115 8.92 10.30 9.36
C GLY A 115 8.05 9.79 10.52
N ALA A 116 6.93 10.46 10.79
CA ALA A 116 6.00 10.04 11.82
C ALA A 116 5.33 8.68 11.51
N PHE A 117 5.02 8.44 10.23
CA PHE A 117 4.46 7.17 9.76
C PHE A 117 5.45 6.00 9.91
N TRP A 118 6.70 6.20 9.45
CA TRP A 118 7.71 5.14 9.51
C TRP A 118 8.23 4.86 10.92
N ASN A 119 8.24 5.87 11.80
CA ASN A 119 8.70 5.75 13.19
C ASN A 119 7.56 5.58 14.19
N HIS A 120 6.36 5.27 13.74
CA HIS A 120 5.19 5.02 14.59
C HIS A 120 4.87 6.15 15.59
N GLN A 121 5.12 7.41 15.20
CA GLN A 121 4.86 8.56 16.05
C GLN A 121 3.37 8.91 16.01
N LEU A 122 2.62 8.40 16.96
CA LEU A 122 1.15 8.47 16.97
C LEU A 122 0.62 9.90 16.94
N GLN A 123 1.14 10.80 17.77
CA GLN A 123 0.59 12.16 17.92
C GLN A 123 0.60 12.96 16.61
N PRO A 124 1.71 13.10 15.86
CA PRO A 124 1.68 13.77 14.57
C PRO A 124 0.80 13.05 13.54
N LEU A 125 0.73 11.70 13.61
CA LEU A 125 -0.12 10.93 12.71
C LEU A 125 -1.60 11.18 12.98
N GLN A 126 -2.02 11.31 14.22
CA GLN A 126 -3.41 11.61 14.56
C GLN A 126 -3.90 12.88 13.87
N GLU A 127 -3.09 13.94 13.88
CA GLU A 127 -3.43 15.20 13.19
C GLU A 127 -3.49 15.01 11.67
N ALA A 128 -2.48 14.35 11.10
CA ALA A 128 -2.42 14.08 9.66
C ALA A 128 -3.61 13.30 9.17
N VAL A 129 -4.02 12.30 9.94
CA VAL A 129 -5.10 11.38 9.58
C VAL A 129 -6.47 12.03 9.74
N ARG A 130 -6.69 12.80 10.79
CA ARG A 130 -7.90 13.59 10.93
C ARG A 130 -8.06 14.57 9.78
N TYR A 131 -6.99 15.28 9.44
CA TYR A 131 -6.98 16.17 8.27
C TYR A 131 -7.29 15.39 6.98
N ALA A 132 -6.64 14.26 6.77
CA ALA A 132 -6.87 13.44 5.58
C ALA A 132 -8.32 12.94 5.48
N PHE A 133 -8.91 12.51 6.59
CA PHE A 133 -10.31 12.11 6.63
C PHE A 133 -11.25 13.23 6.16
N LEU A 134 -11.04 14.43 6.65
CA LEU A 134 -11.86 15.59 6.29
C LEU A 134 -11.68 15.99 4.81
N GLU A 135 -10.46 15.93 4.30
CA GLU A 135 -10.18 16.11 2.87
C GLU A 135 -10.85 15.04 2.00
N LEU A 136 -10.82 13.78 2.43
CA LEU A 136 -11.49 12.69 1.74
C LEU A 136 -13.02 12.87 1.72
N VAL A 137 -13.62 13.30 2.82
CA VAL A 137 -15.04 13.64 2.85
C VAL A 137 -15.36 14.71 1.81
N GLN A 138 -14.54 15.75 1.71
CA GLN A 138 -14.73 16.80 0.70
C GLN A 138 -14.55 16.28 -0.74
N GLN A 139 -13.61 15.37 -0.98
CA GLN A 139 -13.39 14.79 -2.31
C GLN A 139 -14.55 13.92 -2.78
N TYR A 140 -15.18 13.18 -1.86
CA TYR A 140 -16.31 12.32 -2.18
C TYR A 140 -17.66 13.06 -2.20
N THR A 141 -17.72 14.29 -1.69
CA THR A 141 -18.95 15.11 -1.74
C THR A 141 -19.20 15.59 -3.17
N PRO A 142 -20.37 15.31 -3.78
CA PRO A 142 -20.70 15.75 -5.12
C PRO A 142 -20.62 17.28 -5.27
N PHE A 143 -20.21 17.77 -6.44
CA PHE A 143 -20.07 19.21 -6.71
C PHE A 143 -21.38 20.01 -6.49
N ARG A 144 -22.54 19.37 -6.55
CA ARG A 144 -23.84 19.98 -6.36
C ARG A 144 -24.23 20.15 -4.89
N VAL A 145 -23.55 19.46 -3.99
CA VAL A 145 -23.77 19.55 -2.55
C VAL A 145 -22.80 20.58 -1.97
N ARG A 146 -23.28 21.41 -1.05
CA ARG A 146 -22.42 22.39 -0.39
C ARG A 146 -21.31 21.68 0.38
N ARG A 147 -20.07 21.92 -0.02
CA ARG A 147 -18.90 21.33 0.66
C ARG A 147 -18.88 21.76 2.13
N PRO A 148 -18.60 20.84 3.06
CA PRO A 148 -18.47 21.19 4.46
C PRO A 148 -17.39 22.28 4.64
N THR A 149 -17.70 23.29 5.44
CA THR A 149 -16.72 24.27 5.86
C THR A 149 -15.77 23.64 6.90
N LEU A 150 -14.64 24.29 7.20
CA LEU A 150 -13.72 23.83 8.28
C LEU A 150 -14.47 23.67 9.63
N VAL A 151 -15.50 24.47 9.89
CA VAL A 151 -16.34 24.37 11.09
C VAL A 151 -17.20 23.11 11.02
N ALA A 152 -17.85 22.85 9.89
CA ALA A 152 -18.60 21.60 9.66
C ALA A 152 -17.71 20.37 9.76
N SER A 153 -16.44 20.48 9.36
CA SER A 153 -15.45 19.41 9.48
C SER A 153 -15.20 18.98 10.93
N SER A 154 -15.07 19.95 11.85
CA SER A 154 -14.91 19.63 13.27
C SER A 154 -16.16 18.97 13.89
N MET A 155 -17.33 19.27 13.35
CA MET A 155 -18.59 18.67 13.76
C MET A 155 -18.73 17.22 13.28
N LEU A 156 -18.26 16.94 12.06
CA LEU A 156 -18.21 15.56 11.54
C LEU A 156 -17.24 14.67 12.33
N ASP A 157 -16.11 15.19 12.73
CA ASP A 157 -15.17 14.49 13.62
C ASP A 157 -15.89 14.13 14.95
N GLY A 158 -16.70 15.04 15.48
CA GLY A 158 -17.56 14.80 16.64
C GLY A 158 -18.58 13.69 16.42
N LEU A 159 -19.32 13.75 15.31
CA LEU A 159 -20.31 12.71 14.97
C LEU A 159 -19.65 11.34 14.84
N VAL A 160 -18.52 11.25 14.13
CA VAL A 160 -17.78 9.98 13.99
C VAL A 160 -17.32 9.46 15.33
N ALA A 161 -16.80 10.32 16.21
CA ALA A 161 -16.39 9.94 17.55
C ALA A 161 -17.54 9.39 18.40
N LEU A 162 -18.70 10.06 18.37
CA LEU A 162 -19.91 9.62 19.07
C LEU A 162 -20.40 8.26 18.54
N PHE A 163 -20.47 8.14 17.21
CA PHE A 163 -20.89 6.90 16.54
C PHE A 163 -19.91 5.75 16.84
N ALA A 164 -18.61 6.00 16.75
CA ALA A 164 -17.57 5.01 17.07
C ALA A 164 -17.64 4.52 18.52
N THR A 165 -18.06 5.39 19.44
CA THR A 165 -18.21 5.02 20.85
C THR A 165 -19.51 4.24 21.07
N ALA A 166 -20.60 4.66 20.47
CA ALA A 166 -21.90 4.01 20.58
C ALA A 166 -21.87 2.57 20.02
N PHE A 167 -21.24 2.41 18.83
CA PHE A 167 -21.12 1.12 18.15
C PHE A 167 -19.79 0.40 18.42
N ALA A 168 -19.08 0.77 19.48
CA ALA A 168 -17.84 0.09 19.85
C ALA A 168 -18.06 -1.41 20.05
N GLY A 169 -17.32 -2.24 19.35
CA GLY A 169 -17.44 -3.71 19.45
C GLY A 169 -18.67 -4.30 18.76
N LEU A 170 -19.37 -3.50 17.96
CA LEU A 170 -20.55 -3.91 17.16
C LEU A 170 -20.29 -3.70 15.68
N ALA A 171 -20.86 -4.59 14.88
CA ALA A 171 -20.98 -4.45 13.43
C ALA A 171 -22.44 -4.20 13.06
N ILE A 172 -22.67 -3.47 11.98
CA ILE A 172 -23.97 -3.19 11.39
C ILE A 172 -24.00 -3.67 9.95
N PRO A 173 -25.16 -4.06 9.40
CA PRO A 173 -25.25 -4.44 7.99
C PRO A 173 -24.75 -3.29 7.10
N ARG A 174 -23.84 -3.58 6.18
CA ARG A 174 -23.23 -2.56 5.29
C ARG A 174 -24.27 -1.75 4.54
N GLU A 175 -25.31 -2.40 4.05
CA GLU A 175 -26.41 -1.75 3.30
C GLU A 175 -27.18 -0.74 4.13
N GLN A 176 -27.21 -0.92 5.46
CA GLN A 176 -27.93 -0.05 6.40
C GLN A 176 -27.05 1.03 7.01
N ALA A 177 -25.73 0.97 6.79
CA ALA A 177 -24.76 1.82 7.49
C ALA A 177 -25.09 3.34 7.34
N GLY A 178 -25.43 3.80 6.14
CA GLY A 178 -25.81 5.18 5.90
C GLY A 178 -27.07 5.58 6.64
N LYS A 179 -28.11 4.73 6.60
CA LYS A 179 -29.36 4.96 7.31
C LYS A 179 -29.15 4.99 8.82
N VAL A 180 -28.42 4.04 9.36
CA VAL A 180 -28.11 3.97 10.80
C VAL A 180 -27.35 5.22 11.25
N LEU A 181 -26.36 5.66 10.48
CA LEU A 181 -25.63 6.90 10.76
C LEU A 181 -26.53 8.13 10.75
N LEU A 182 -27.40 8.24 9.76
CA LEU A 182 -28.37 9.34 9.67
C LEU A 182 -29.37 9.35 10.85
N GLU A 183 -29.91 8.20 11.19
CA GLU A 183 -30.83 8.08 12.32
C GLU A 183 -30.13 8.37 13.65
N PHE A 184 -28.88 7.92 13.80
CA PHE A 184 -28.03 8.24 14.94
C PHE A 184 -27.82 9.76 15.10
N SER A 185 -27.55 10.46 14.01
CA SER A 185 -27.33 11.92 14.02
C SER A 185 -28.56 12.72 14.44
N LYS A 186 -29.76 12.12 14.39
CA LYS A 186 -31.06 12.72 14.78
C LYS A 186 -31.48 12.38 16.20
N LEU A 187 -30.64 11.67 16.97
CA LEU A 187 -30.93 11.39 18.36
C LEU A 187 -31.04 12.69 19.19
N PRO A 188 -31.74 12.67 20.33
CA PRO A 188 -31.91 13.84 21.18
C PRO A 188 -30.57 14.48 21.54
N SER A 189 -30.41 15.79 21.28
CA SER A 189 -29.19 16.53 21.58
C SER A 189 -28.67 16.37 23.01
N PRO A 190 -29.50 16.31 24.07
CA PRO A 190 -29.02 16.08 25.43
C PRO A 190 -28.23 14.80 25.60
N ASP A 191 -28.66 13.70 24.99
CA ASP A 191 -28.00 12.38 25.07
C ASP A 191 -26.67 12.38 24.29
N LEU A 192 -26.65 12.99 23.10
CA LEU A 192 -25.43 13.15 22.31
C LEU A 192 -24.41 14.05 23.01
N ILE A 193 -24.87 15.14 23.62
CA ILE A 193 -24.03 16.07 24.39
C ILE A 193 -23.48 15.38 25.65
N ASP A 194 -24.28 14.57 26.34
CA ASP A 194 -23.79 13.83 27.54
C ASP A 194 -22.72 12.81 27.14
N LEU A 195 -22.93 12.05 26.07
CA LEU A 195 -21.90 11.15 25.53
C LEU A 195 -20.65 11.94 25.12
N GLY A 196 -20.83 13.07 24.43
CA GLY A 196 -19.73 13.92 23.96
C GLY A 196 -18.90 14.52 25.09
N LYS A 197 -19.54 14.96 26.18
CA LYS A 197 -18.83 15.43 27.38
C LYS A 197 -17.93 14.37 27.97
N ARG A 198 -18.37 13.12 28.02
CA ARG A 198 -17.57 11.98 28.48
C ARG A 198 -16.35 11.71 27.59
N LEU A 199 -16.44 12.11 26.31
CA LEU A 199 -15.37 12.02 25.33
C LEU A 199 -14.50 13.28 25.24
N GLY A 200 -14.78 14.31 26.05
CA GLY A 200 -14.08 15.59 26.00
C GLY A 200 -14.40 16.46 24.77
N LEU A 201 -15.51 16.14 24.06
CA LEU A 201 -15.97 16.91 22.91
C LEU A 201 -16.63 18.24 23.31
N LYS A 202 -16.51 19.26 22.49
CA LYS A 202 -17.18 20.56 22.70
C LYS A 202 -18.66 20.46 22.32
N GLY A 203 -19.53 21.19 23.02
CA GLY A 203 -20.99 21.09 22.82
C GLY A 203 -21.45 21.20 21.35
N ARG A 204 -20.87 22.11 20.54
CA ARG A 204 -21.18 22.24 19.12
C ARG A 204 -20.82 21.00 18.27
N GLN A 205 -19.90 20.16 18.71
CA GLN A 205 -19.52 18.93 18.03
C GLN A 205 -20.52 17.79 18.26
N CYS A 206 -21.44 17.97 19.20
CA CYS A 206 -22.41 16.98 19.63
C CYS A 206 -23.86 17.41 19.34
N ASP A 207 -24.04 18.51 18.61
CA ASP A 207 -25.34 19.10 18.36
C ASP A 207 -25.92 18.60 17.02
N ALA A 208 -27.06 17.92 17.08
CA ALA A 208 -27.74 17.39 15.92
C ALA A 208 -28.11 18.47 14.90
N GLU A 209 -28.50 19.69 15.34
CA GLU A 209 -28.78 20.80 14.44
C GLU A 209 -27.57 21.23 13.62
N SER A 210 -26.36 21.01 14.14
CA SER A 210 -25.10 21.32 13.46
C SER A 210 -24.83 20.41 12.27
N TRP A 211 -25.41 19.23 12.23
CA TRP A 211 -25.26 18.24 11.16
C TRP A 211 -26.43 18.30 10.16
N ASP A 212 -27.52 18.98 10.54
CA ASP A 212 -28.69 19.11 9.70
C ASP A 212 -28.36 19.85 8.39
N GLY A 213 -28.88 19.38 7.29
CA GLY A 213 -28.62 19.90 5.96
C GLY A 213 -27.27 19.48 5.32
N TRP A 214 -26.41 18.73 6.03
CA TRP A 214 -25.21 18.13 5.45
C TRP A 214 -25.29 16.61 5.33
N LEU A 215 -26.01 15.93 6.21
CA LEU A 215 -26.20 14.48 6.20
C LEU A 215 -27.39 14.05 5.30
N ASP A 216 -27.53 14.68 4.16
CA ASP A 216 -28.37 14.15 3.07
C ASP A 216 -27.73 12.86 2.49
N GLU A 217 -28.42 12.17 1.59
CA GLU A 217 -27.94 10.92 1.01
C GLU A 217 -26.54 11.04 0.39
N PRO A 218 -26.18 12.08 -0.40
CA PRO A 218 -24.85 12.31 -0.89
C PRO A 218 -23.81 12.53 0.23
N GLY A 219 -24.15 13.25 1.29
CA GLY A 219 -23.25 13.47 2.43
C GLY A 219 -22.96 12.19 3.20
N GLN A 220 -23.96 11.33 3.38
CA GLN A 220 -23.78 10.00 3.98
C GLN A 220 -22.81 9.14 3.15
N GLN A 221 -23.00 9.10 1.84
CA GLN A 221 -22.13 8.33 0.94
C GLN A 221 -20.69 8.87 0.95
N ALA A 222 -20.50 10.18 0.97
CA ALA A 222 -19.20 10.80 1.11
C ALA A 222 -18.51 10.43 2.43
N LEU A 223 -19.25 10.47 3.54
CA LEU A 223 -18.74 10.12 4.86
C LEU A 223 -18.34 8.64 4.95
N LEU A 224 -19.21 7.74 4.49
CA LEU A 224 -18.91 6.31 4.45
C LEU A 224 -17.69 6.01 3.57
N SER A 225 -17.62 6.61 2.39
CA SER A 225 -16.46 6.45 1.49
C SER A 225 -15.17 6.94 2.15
N ALA A 226 -15.21 8.07 2.85
CA ALA A 226 -14.06 8.57 3.59
C ALA A 226 -13.65 7.64 4.74
N LEU A 227 -14.62 7.06 5.48
CA LEU A 227 -14.36 6.09 6.54
C LEU A 227 -13.66 4.83 5.99
N TYR A 228 -14.12 4.30 4.85
CA TYR A 228 -13.48 3.14 4.22
C TYR A 228 -12.08 3.45 3.69
N VAL A 229 -11.92 4.56 2.96
CA VAL A 229 -10.61 4.93 2.39
C VAL A 229 -9.58 5.26 3.47
N SER A 230 -10.00 5.89 4.57
CA SER A 230 -9.13 6.13 5.71
C SER A 230 -8.91 4.88 6.58
N ASN A 231 -9.57 3.77 6.27
CA ASN A 231 -9.59 2.53 7.05
C ASN A 231 -10.06 2.74 8.50
N TRP A 232 -10.98 3.64 8.71
CA TRP A 232 -11.67 3.78 9.98
C TRP A 232 -12.85 2.83 10.08
N ALA A 233 -13.41 2.41 8.94
CA ALA A 233 -14.39 1.36 8.86
C ALA A 233 -13.90 0.22 7.96
N TYR A 234 -14.22 -1.00 8.36
CA TYR A 234 -14.00 -2.20 7.57
C TYR A 234 -15.31 -2.90 7.25
N THR A 235 -15.26 -3.74 6.23
CA THR A 235 -16.35 -4.66 5.92
C THR A 235 -15.84 -6.08 5.96
N THR A 236 -16.67 -6.99 6.46
CA THR A 236 -16.44 -8.43 6.36
C THR A 236 -17.76 -9.13 6.05
N ASP A 237 -17.68 -10.28 5.39
CA ASP A 237 -18.83 -11.09 5.06
C ASP A 237 -19.01 -12.18 6.11
N HIS A 238 -20.20 -12.22 6.71
CA HIS A 238 -20.58 -13.26 7.65
C HIS A 238 -22.00 -13.74 7.32
N GLN A 239 -22.22 -15.06 7.22
CA GLN A 239 -23.50 -15.69 6.89
C GLN A 239 -24.19 -15.09 5.65
N LYS A 240 -23.45 -14.85 4.56
CA LYS A 240 -23.91 -14.27 3.29
C LYS A 240 -24.37 -12.80 3.37
N GLN A 241 -24.06 -12.12 4.44
CA GLN A 241 -24.33 -10.69 4.63
C GLN A 241 -23.02 -9.95 4.84
N SER A 242 -22.89 -8.78 4.23
CA SER A 242 -21.76 -7.87 4.43
C SER A 242 -22.02 -6.99 5.66
N TRP A 243 -21.05 -6.97 6.57
CA TRP A 243 -21.12 -6.21 7.82
C TRP A 243 -20.06 -5.10 7.83
N MET A 244 -20.43 -3.93 8.30
CA MET A 244 -19.51 -2.81 8.54
C MET A 244 -19.26 -2.68 10.04
N TYR A 245 -18.01 -2.46 10.41
CA TYR A 245 -17.63 -2.12 11.78
C TYR A 245 -16.53 -1.04 11.77
N LEU A 246 -16.46 -0.27 12.87
CA LEU A 246 -15.41 0.72 13.05
C LEU A 246 -14.19 0.06 13.69
N SER A 247 -13.04 0.29 13.07
CA SER A 247 -11.76 -0.28 13.50
C SER A 247 -11.29 0.28 14.83
N ASP A 248 -10.50 -0.49 15.57
CA ASP A 248 -9.80 0.03 16.75
C ASP A 248 -8.84 1.15 16.37
N THR A 249 -8.29 1.13 15.15
CA THR A 249 -7.52 2.23 14.58
C THR A 249 -8.28 3.56 14.63
N ALA A 250 -9.54 3.59 14.19
CA ALA A 250 -10.36 4.80 14.28
C ALA A 250 -10.54 5.26 15.72
N ARG A 251 -10.78 4.31 16.63
CA ARG A 251 -10.97 4.60 18.07
C ARG A 251 -9.70 5.15 18.73
N ILE A 252 -8.54 4.61 18.37
CA ILE A 252 -7.25 5.10 18.88
C ILE A 252 -6.98 6.52 18.38
N ILE A 253 -7.24 6.80 17.10
CA ILE A 253 -7.02 8.13 16.50
C ILE A 253 -7.98 9.17 17.08
N LEU A 254 -9.19 8.77 17.35
CA LEU A 254 -10.16 9.63 18.05
C LEU A 254 -9.85 9.82 19.55
N GLY A 255 -8.84 9.12 20.09
CA GLY A 255 -8.48 9.16 21.50
C GLY A 255 -9.44 8.36 22.40
N LEU A 256 -10.23 7.47 21.85
CA LEU A 256 -11.24 6.66 22.54
C LEU A 256 -10.67 5.34 23.10
N LEU A 257 -9.54 4.93 22.56
CA LEU A 257 -8.81 3.72 22.95
C LEU A 257 -7.32 4.06 23.07
N ALA A 258 -6.68 3.52 24.09
CA ALA A 258 -5.22 3.63 24.20
C ALA A 258 -4.56 2.78 23.10
N PRO A 259 -3.47 3.28 22.48
CA PRO A 259 -2.73 2.48 21.53
C PRO A 259 -2.14 1.24 22.23
N PRO A 260 -2.12 0.08 21.55
CA PRO A 260 -1.43 -1.08 22.06
C PRO A 260 0.09 -0.84 22.09
N GLU A 261 0.79 -1.57 22.93
CA GLU A 261 2.25 -1.63 22.86
C GLU A 261 2.66 -2.26 21.52
N LEU A 262 3.67 -1.67 20.88
CA LEU A 262 4.21 -2.24 19.64
C LEU A 262 4.87 -3.58 19.97
N PRO A 263 4.49 -4.66 19.29
CA PRO A 263 5.24 -5.90 19.40
C PRO A 263 6.67 -5.65 18.91
N ALA A 264 7.64 -6.32 19.53
CA ALA A 264 8.99 -6.33 19.00
C ALA A 264 8.97 -6.80 17.54
N PRO A 265 9.80 -6.21 16.63
CA PRO A 265 9.81 -6.59 15.23
C PRO A 265 10.06 -8.10 15.12
N ALA A 266 9.10 -8.78 14.50
CA ALA A 266 9.08 -10.25 14.46
C ALA A 266 10.19 -10.83 13.59
N VAL A 267 10.62 -10.11 12.58
CA VAL A 267 11.65 -10.53 11.63
C VAL A 267 12.43 -9.30 11.14
N ASP A 268 13.73 -9.35 11.35
CA ASP A 268 14.67 -8.48 10.64
C ASP A 268 14.79 -8.91 9.17
N LEU A 269 15.64 -8.26 8.45
CA LEU A 269 15.98 -8.66 7.09
C LEU A 269 16.75 -9.98 7.08
N LYS A 270 16.36 -10.94 6.23
CA LYS A 270 17.06 -12.22 6.07
C LYS A 270 17.17 -12.63 4.61
N VAL A 271 18.37 -12.93 4.15
CA VAL A 271 18.62 -13.43 2.79
C VAL A 271 18.83 -14.94 2.84
N LEU A 272 18.07 -15.69 2.02
CA LEU A 272 18.13 -17.15 1.97
C LEU A 272 18.92 -17.63 0.74
N PRO A 273 19.53 -18.84 0.80
CA PRO A 273 20.32 -19.40 -0.30
C PRO A 273 19.56 -19.57 -1.63
N ASN A 274 18.25 -19.70 -1.59
CA ASN A 274 17.37 -19.80 -2.75
C ASN A 274 17.02 -18.46 -3.40
N LEU A 275 17.76 -17.38 -3.04
CA LEU A 275 17.52 -16.00 -3.49
C LEU A 275 16.22 -15.37 -2.97
N CYS A 276 15.57 -15.97 -1.98
CA CYS A 276 14.46 -15.37 -1.28
C CYS A 276 14.99 -14.38 -0.22
N VAL A 277 14.32 -13.23 -0.09
CA VAL A 277 14.58 -12.22 0.92
C VAL A 277 13.33 -12.06 1.76
N LEU A 278 13.45 -12.27 3.05
CA LEU A 278 12.41 -12.04 4.04
C LEU A 278 12.66 -10.71 4.75
N ALA A 279 11.66 -9.86 4.83
CA ALA A 279 11.78 -8.54 5.44
C ALA A 279 10.58 -8.28 6.35
N GLY A 280 10.83 -7.91 7.60
CA GLY A 280 9.77 -7.50 8.50
C GLY A 280 9.08 -6.21 8.01
N ALA A 281 7.77 -6.12 8.21
CA ALA A 281 7.01 -4.94 7.83
C ALA A 281 7.44 -3.68 8.60
N ASP A 282 8.08 -3.86 9.77
CA ASP A 282 8.55 -2.76 10.63
C ASP A 282 9.92 -2.20 10.25
N LEU A 283 10.56 -2.74 9.21
CA LEU A 283 11.81 -2.20 8.71
C LEU A 283 11.64 -0.74 8.24
N PRO A 284 12.66 0.10 8.45
CA PRO A 284 12.63 1.49 8.03
C PRO A 284 12.62 1.64 6.49
N PRO A 285 12.19 2.81 5.97
CA PRO A 285 11.97 3.01 4.53
C PRO A 285 13.26 2.89 3.69
N ASP A 286 14.40 3.27 4.23
CA ASP A 286 15.72 3.13 3.60
C ASP A 286 16.09 1.68 3.30
N LYS A 287 15.54 0.73 4.05
CA LYS A 287 15.69 -0.71 3.82
C LYS A 287 14.57 -1.29 2.95
N LEU A 288 13.32 -0.92 3.22
CA LEU A 288 12.17 -1.48 2.48
C LEU A 288 12.07 -0.98 1.05
N VAL A 289 12.25 0.33 0.81
CA VAL A 289 12.11 0.91 -0.53
C VAL A 289 13.06 0.30 -1.56
N PRO A 290 14.36 0.05 -1.27
CA PRO A 290 15.24 -0.67 -2.19
C PRO A 290 14.76 -2.08 -2.52
N LEU A 291 14.21 -2.83 -1.55
CA LEU A 291 13.67 -4.17 -1.80
C LEU A 291 12.47 -4.12 -2.76
N PHE A 292 11.52 -3.22 -2.51
CA PHE A 292 10.36 -3.02 -3.41
C PHE A 292 10.76 -2.51 -4.80
N ARG A 293 11.87 -1.77 -4.91
CA ARG A 293 12.39 -1.27 -6.19
C ARG A 293 13.08 -2.36 -7.01
N HIS A 294 13.94 -3.14 -6.39
CA HIS A 294 14.92 -3.97 -7.08
C HIS A 294 14.64 -5.47 -7.02
N CYS A 295 13.75 -5.91 -6.13
CA CYS A 295 13.41 -7.31 -5.98
C CYS A 295 12.00 -7.62 -6.52
N LYS A 296 11.80 -8.85 -6.98
CA LYS A 296 10.48 -9.34 -7.34
C LYS A 296 9.67 -9.60 -6.07
N ILE A 297 8.51 -8.98 -5.96
CA ILE A 297 7.59 -9.18 -4.84
C ILE A 297 6.94 -10.56 -4.98
N LYS A 298 6.95 -11.36 -3.91
CA LYS A 298 6.36 -12.69 -3.87
C LYS A 298 5.12 -12.74 -2.99
N ARG A 299 5.21 -12.10 -1.85
CA ARG A 299 4.12 -12.08 -0.87
C ARG A 299 4.19 -10.82 -0.02
N ILE A 300 3.03 -10.25 0.26
CA ILE A 300 2.84 -9.15 1.21
C ILE A 300 2.00 -9.68 2.35
N ASP A 301 2.62 -9.78 3.52
CA ASP A 301 2.02 -10.23 4.76
C ASP A 301 2.78 -9.52 5.91
N ARG A 302 2.62 -9.94 7.17
CA ARG A 302 3.42 -9.44 8.31
C ARG A 302 4.93 -9.53 8.06
N VAL A 303 5.34 -10.51 7.25
CA VAL A 303 6.70 -10.64 6.70
C VAL A 303 6.59 -10.55 5.19
N PHE A 304 7.27 -9.58 4.61
CA PHE A 304 7.36 -9.43 3.15
C PHE A 304 8.34 -10.46 2.58
N GLU A 305 7.91 -11.11 1.53
CA GLU A 305 8.74 -12.07 0.80
C GLU A 305 9.09 -11.50 -0.57
N PHE A 306 10.39 -11.37 -0.83
CA PHE A 306 10.94 -10.93 -2.09
C PHE A 306 11.82 -12.02 -2.70
N ARG A 307 12.09 -11.90 -3.99
CA ARG A 307 13.05 -12.74 -4.69
C ARG A 307 14.03 -11.87 -5.47
N LEU A 308 15.33 -12.14 -5.31
CA LEU A 308 16.37 -11.59 -6.16
C LEU A 308 16.19 -12.22 -7.56
N ASP A 309 15.68 -11.46 -8.51
CA ASP A 309 15.39 -11.89 -9.87
C ASP A 309 16.39 -11.27 -10.85
N LYS A 310 17.02 -12.10 -11.67
CA LYS A 310 18.05 -11.65 -12.62
C LYS A 310 17.57 -10.60 -13.59
N ARG A 311 16.30 -10.69 -14.06
CA ARG A 311 15.75 -9.73 -15.04
C ARG A 311 15.54 -8.37 -14.38
N GLN A 312 14.92 -8.37 -13.19
CA GLN A 312 14.64 -7.12 -12.48
C GLN A 312 15.94 -6.46 -12.00
N LEU A 313 16.94 -7.25 -11.58
CA LEU A 313 18.26 -6.72 -11.24
C LEU A 313 19.03 -6.22 -12.47
N ALA A 314 18.84 -6.77 -13.65
CA ALA A 314 19.54 -6.33 -14.86
C ALA A 314 19.27 -4.86 -15.20
N GLU A 315 18.03 -4.40 -15.00
CA GLU A 315 17.67 -2.97 -15.15
C GLU A 315 18.38 -2.08 -14.11
N THR A 316 18.62 -2.62 -12.93
CA THR A 316 19.24 -1.93 -11.79
C THR A 316 20.76 -1.93 -11.91
N ILE A 317 21.34 -3.01 -12.42
CA ILE A 317 22.79 -3.23 -12.52
C ILE A 317 23.47 -2.28 -13.51
N SER A 318 22.70 -1.73 -14.47
CA SER A 318 23.20 -0.63 -15.30
C SER A 318 23.55 0.64 -14.50
N GLN A 319 23.12 0.72 -13.24
CA GLN A 319 23.38 1.83 -12.34
C GLN A 319 24.13 1.33 -11.09
N GLU A 320 25.42 1.47 -11.08
CA GLU A 320 26.32 0.94 -10.04
C GLU A 320 25.94 1.41 -8.61
N SER A 321 25.46 2.65 -8.48
CA SER A 321 25.01 3.21 -7.21
C SER A 321 23.77 2.51 -6.63
N LEU A 322 22.87 2.03 -7.46
CA LEU A 322 21.65 1.37 -7.01
C LEU A 322 21.90 -0.05 -6.53
N ILE A 323 22.85 -0.75 -7.16
CA ILE A 323 23.26 -2.08 -6.70
C ILE A 323 24.04 -2.00 -5.41
N SER A 324 24.93 -1.03 -5.28
CA SER A 324 25.67 -0.81 -4.03
C SER A 324 24.69 -0.59 -2.88
N ASN A 325 23.70 0.25 -3.06
CA ASN A 325 22.66 0.49 -2.05
C ASN A 325 21.87 -0.79 -1.70
N LEU A 326 21.41 -1.54 -2.71
CA LEU A 326 20.71 -2.81 -2.44
C LEU A 326 21.60 -3.80 -1.71
N ARG A 327 22.87 -3.89 -2.11
CA ARG A 327 23.84 -4.77 -1.49
C ARG A 327 24.09 -4.40 -0.02
N GLU A 328 24.31 -3.13 0.28
CA GLU A 328 24.45 -2.61 1.64
C GLU A 328 23.26 -3.01 2.51
N VAL A 329 22.03 -2.79 2.02
CA VAL A 329 20.81 -3.19 2.73
C VAL A 329 20.78 -4.69 3.02
N LEU A 330 21.16 -5.52 2.05
CA LEU A 330 21.13 -6.97 2.22
C LEU A 330 22.26 -7.49 3.13
N GLU A 331 23.44 -6.87 3.11
CA GLU A 331 24.59 -7.22 3.94
C GLU A 331 24.41 -6.85 5.42
N GLU A 332 23.55 -5.89 5.75
CA GLU A 332 23.21 -5.58 7.14
C GLU A 332 22.60 -6.78 7.90
N SER A 333 21.96 -7.70 7.18
CA SER A 333 21.39 -8.92 7.76
C SER A 333 22.45 -10.00 8.07
N GLY A 334 23.69 -9.75 7.70
CA GLY A 334 24.81 -10.69 7.82
C GLY A 334 25.43 -11.03 6.47
N PRO A 335 26.39 -11.94 6.43
CA PRO A 335 27.08 -12.32 5.20
C PRO A 335 26.09 -12.92 4.20
N LEU A 336 26.12 -12.42 2.96
CA LEU A 336 25.26 -12.90 1.90
C LEU A 336 25.55 -14.37 1.54
N PRO A 337 24.50 -15.19 1.31
CA PRO A 337 24.68 -16.51 0.71
C PRO A 337 25.45 -16.41 -0.61
N ALA A 338 26.33 -17.37 -0.89
CA ALA A 338 27.20 -17.36 -2.08
C ALA A 338 26.40 -17.17 -3.40
N THR A 339 25.18 -17.70 -3.48
CA THR A 339 24.29 -17.51 -4.63
C THR A 339 23.83 -16.08 -4.80
N ALA A 340 23.50 -15.39 -3.72
CA ALA A 340 23.07 -13.99 -3.73
C ALA A 340 24.28 -13.06 -3.97
N ASP A 341 25.40 -13.30 -3.30
CA ASP A 341 26.63 -12.56 -3.49
C ASP A 341 27.15 -12.67 -4.94
N SER A 342 27.17 -13.87 -5.50
CA SER A 342 27.50 -14.09 -6.90
C SER A 342 26.59 -13.33 -7.85
N LEU A 343 25.26 -13.31 -7.57
CA LEU A 343 24.29 -12.61 -8.40
C LEU A 343 24.49 -11.09 -8.37
N LEU A 344 24.83 -10.53 -7.21
CA LEU A 344 25.03 -9.08 -7.02
C LEU A 344 26.43 -8.60 -7.43
N ARG A 345 27.45 -9.46 -7.42
CA ARG A 345 28.81 -9.14 -7.91
C ARG A 345 28.95 -9.23 -9.42
N HIS A 346 28.22 -10.15 -10.04
CA HIS A 346 28.25 -10.23 -11.48
C HIS A 346 27.64 -8.94 -12.02
N LYS A 347 28.49 -8.07 -12.59
CA LYS A 347 27.99 -7.18 -13.63
C LYS A 347 27.30 -8.10 -14.62
N PRO A 348 25.98 -8.15 -14.70
CA PRO A 348 25.39 -8.96 -15.74
C PRO A 348 25.91 -8.34 -17.02
N LEU A 349 26.40 -9.17 -17.87
CA LEU A 349 26.64 -8.81 -19.27
C LEU A 349 25.35 -8.27 -19.92
N GLY A 350 24.25 -8.34 -19.20
CA GLY A 350 22.91 -7.91 -19.52
C GLY A 350 22.60 -6.42 -19.56
N GLY A 351 23.54 -5.55 -19.24
CA GLY A 351 23.44 -4.11 -19.51
C GLY A 351 24.03 -3.73 -20.87
N ALA A 352 24.71 -4.68 -21.52
CA ALA A 352 25.33 -4.43 -22.81
C ALA A 352 24.26 -4.32 -23.90
N GLU A 353 24.28 -3.24 -24.66
CA GLU A 353 23.37 -3.03 -25.78
C GLU A 353 23.76 -3.92 -26.95
N LEU A 354 22.86 -4.79 -27.39
CA LEU A 354 23.01 -5.57 -28.59
C LEU A 354 22.22 -4.91 -29.73
N ARG A 355 22.91 -4.62 -30.83
CA ARG A 355 22.27 -4.06 -32.03
C ARG A 355 22.21 -5.15 -33.11
N ILE A 356 21.01 -5.54 -33.48
CA ILE A 356 20.77 -6.53 -34.54
C ILE A 356 20.40 -5.79 -35.81
N ARG A 357 21.13 -6.01 -36.90
CA ARG A 357 20.90 -5.38 -38.18
C ARG A 357 20.66 -6.40 -39.29
N GLY A 358 19.59 -6.15 -40.07
CA GLY A 358 19.39 -6.73 -41.41
C GLY A 358 18.88 -8.15 -41.48
N CYS A 359 18.64 -8.62 -42.70
CA CYS A 359 18.07 -9.94 -42.99
C CYS A 359 19.01 -11.11 -42.69
N SER A 360 20.29 -10.87 -42.50
CA SER A 360 21.30 -11.85 -42.11
C SER A 360 21.59 -11.76 -40.60
N ALA A 361 20.78 -11.01 -39.86
CA ALA A 361 20.90 -10.74 -38.45
C ALA A 361 22.35 -10.67 -37.94
N ILE A 362 22.95 -9.50 -38.12
CA ILE A 362 24.28 -9.19 -37.56
C ILE A 362 24.09 -8.64 -36.17
N VAL A 363 24.75 -9.24 -35.18
CA VAL A 363 24.77 -8.77 -33.81
C VAL A 363 26.07 -8.02 -33.57
N GLN A 364 25.95 -6.77 -33.11
CA GLN A 364 27.08 -5.94 -32.73
C GLN A 364 27.10 -5.78 -31.21
N PRO A 365 27.93 -6.52 -30.49
CA PRO A 365 28.12 -6.35 -29.06
C PRO A 365 28.83 -5.04 -28.72
N GLU A 366 28.50 -4.45 -27.58
CA GLU A 366 29.08 -3.19 -27.11
C GLU A 366 30.59 -3.30 -26.77
N SER A 367 31.04 -4.50 -26.36
CA SER A 367 32.44 -4.75 -26.01
C SER A 367 32.92 -6.15 -26.42
N ALA A 368 34.22 -6.32 -26.48
CA ALA A 368 34.83 -7.63 -26.74
C ALA A 368 34.49 -8.68 -25.68
N GLU A 369 34.30 -8.25 -24.43
CA GLU A 369 33.92 -9.12 -23.31
C GLU A 369 32.52 -9.67 -23.49
N VAL A 370 31.59 -8.82 -23.92
CA VAL A 370 30.20 -9.20 -24.23
C VAL A 370 30.15 -10.14 -25.42
N LEU A 371 30.97 -9.89 -26.43
CA LEU A 371 31.09 -10.76 -27.60
C LEU A 371 31.55 -12.17 -27.23
N GLU A 372 32.57 -12.27 -26.41
CA GLU A 372 33.11 -13.56 -25.98
C GLU A 372 32.12 -14.30 -25.05
N ALA A 373 31.45 -13.56 -24.15
CA ALA A 373 30.45 -14.14 -23.30
C ALA A 373 29.26 -14.74 -24.07
N ILE A 374 28.80 -14.05 -25.14
CA ILE A 374 27.74 -14.58 -26.01
C ILE A 374 28.22 -15.81 -26.77
N ARG A 375 29.45 -15.79 -27.31
CA ARG A 375 30.06 -16.93 -28.02
C ARG A 375 30.18 -18.18 -27.17
N GLN A 376 30.56 -18.02 -25.92
CA GLN A 376 30.73 -19.14 -25.00
C GLN A 376 29.44 -19.61 -24.34
N HIS A 377 28.39 -18.82 -24.40
CA HIS A 377 27.15 -19.14 -23.71
C HIS A 377 26.42 -20.33 -24.35
N ARG A 378 26.26 -21.42 -23.59
CA ARG A 378 25.70 -22.71 -24.05
C ARG A 378 24.37 -22.58 -24.80
N ARG A 379 23.47 -21.69 -24.37
CA ARG A 379 22.14 -21.49 -24.97
C ARG A 379 22.15 -20.61 -26.20
N LEU A 380 23.17 -19.77 -26.38
CA LEU A 380 23.29 -18.84 -27.51
C LEU A 380 24.19 -19.40 -28.62
N LYS A 381 25.19 -20.18 -28.28
CA LYS A 381 26.14 -20.77 -29.21
C LYS A 381 25.48 -21.51 -30.39
N GLY A 382 24.34 -22.17 -30.15
CA GLY A 382 23.59 -22.87 -31.18
C GLY A 382 23.04 -21.99 -32.30
N TYR A 383 22.81 -20.71 -32.02
CA TYR A 383 22.27 -19.73 -32.97
C TYR A 383 23.35 -19.06 -33.81
N LEU A 384 24.62 -19.13 -33.42
CA LEU A 384 25.71 -18.37 -34.01
C LEU A 384 26.47 -19.16 -35.06
N GLU A 385 26.88 -18.45 -36.13
CA GLU A 385 27.87 -18.99 -37.08
C GLU A 385 29.23 -19.12 -36.43
N ALA A 386 30.03 -20.08 -36.90
CA ALA A 386 31.36 -20.35 -36.38
C ALA A 386 32.32 -19.19 -36.67
N GLU A 387 32.15 -18.53 -37.84
CA GLU A 387 32.97 -17.41 -38.28
C GLU A 387 32.12 -16.14 -38.39
N ALA A 388 32.66 -15.04 -37.88
CA ALA A 388 32.06 -13.71 -37.99
C ALA A 388 33.18 -12.67 -38.05
N PRO A 389 32.89 -11.50 -38.72
CA PRO A 389 33.84 -10.38 -38.72
C PRO A 389 34.26 -9.97 -37.31
N LYS A 390 35.45 -9.39 -37.17
CA LYS A 390 35.93 -8.92 -35.87
C LYS A 390 34.97 -7.88 -35.26
N GLY A 391 34.55 -8.11 -34.07
CA GLY A 391 33.62 -7.26 -33.35
C GLY A 391 32.12 -7.57 -33.58
N TYR A 392 31.78 -8.58 -34.37
CA TYR A 392 30.43 -8.96 -34.69
C TYR A 392 30.15 -10.44 -34.42
N LEU A 393 28.87 -10.77 -34.30
CA LEU A 393 28.35 -12.13 -34.30
C LEU A 393 27.32 -12.26 -35.43
N LEU A 394 27.31 -13.39 -36.09
CA LEU A 394 26.33 -13.69 -37.14
C LEU A 394 25.36 -14.74 -36.67
N ILE A 395 24.05 -14.50 -36.79
CA ILE A 395 23.05 -15.49 -36.54
C ILE A 395 22.91 -16.42 -37.73
N LYS A 396 22.90 -17.74 -37.50
CA LYS A 396 22.71 -18.73 -38.55
C LYS A 396 21.46 -18.47 -39.35
N GLN A 397 21.55 -18.58 -40.67
CA GLN A 397 20.45 -18.35 -41.59
C GLN A 397 19.20 -19.20 -41.32
N GLN A 398 19.40 -20.38 -40.70
CA GLN A 398 18.35 -21.31 -40.31
C GLN A 398 17.70 -20.96 -38.98
N SER A 399 18.26 -20.03 -38.23
CA SER A 399 17.81 -19.63 -36.92
C SER A 399 16.94 -18.39 -37.00
N ASN A 400 15.78 -18.41 -36.31
CA ASN A 400 14.93 -17.23 -36.21
C ASN A 400 15.60 -16.18 -35.32
N PRO A 401 15.91 -14.96 -35.84
CA PRO A 401 16.51 -13.90 -35.06
C PRO A 401 15.71 -13.51 -33.82
N ASN A 402 14.38 -13.55 -33.89
CA ASN A 402 13.52 -13.23 -32.75
C ASN A 402 13.72 -14.21 -31.58
N ASN A 403 13.96 -15.49 -31.87
CA ASN A 403 14.26 -16.47 -30.82
C ASN A 403 15.61 -16.18 -30.15
N PHE A 404 16.61 -15.71 -30.92
CA PHE A 404 17.87 -15.30 -30.37
C PHE A 404 17.72 -14.06 -29.50
N VAL A 405 16.97 -13.04 -29.97
CA VAL A 405 16.64 -11.83 -29.20
C VAL A 405 16.00 -12.21 -27.86
N GLN A 406 14.94 -13.02 -27.92
CA GLN A 406 14.24 -13.49 -26.72
C GLN A 406 15.20 -14.20 -25.75
N ARG A 407 16.13 -15.04 -26.25
CA ARG A 407 17.10 -15.73 -25.42
C ARG A 407 18.12 -14.76 -24.81
N CYS A 408 18.54 -13.75 -25.55
CA CYS A 408 19.41 -12.70 -25.01
C CYS A 408 18.71 -11.93 -23.89
N GLU A 409 17.46 -11.54 -24.11
CA GLU A 409 16.64 -10.86 -23.09
C GLU A 409 16.41 -11.74 -21.84
N GLU A 410 16.15 -13.03 -22.03
CA GLU A 410 16.06 -14.00 -20.91
C GLU A 410 17.34 -14.10 -20.09
N LEU A 411 18.47 -13.81 -20.69
CA LEU A 411 19.79 -13.80 -20.04
C LEU A 411 20.18 -12.42 -19.49
N GLY A 412 19.30 -11.40 -19.71
CA GLY A 412 19.48 -10.07 -19.17
C GLY A 412 20.23 -9.11 -20.12
N PHE A 413 20.45 -9.47 -21.38
CA PHE A 413 20.98 -8.53 -22.35
C PHE A 413 19.88 -7.56 -22.80
N LYS A 414 20.23 -6.30 -22.95
CA LYS A 414 19.37 -5.32 -23.60
C LYS A 414 19.60 -5.40 -25.12
N VAL A 415 18.56 -5.73 -25.85
CA VAL A 415 18.64 -5.90 -27.30
C VAL A 415 17.87 -4.81 -28.00
N THR A 416 18.52 -4.07 -28.89
CA THR A 416 17.88 -3.11 -29.79
C THR A 416 17.90 -3.67 -31.20
N VAL A 417 16.71 -3.90 -31.78
CA VAL A 417 16.58 -4.33 -33.18
C VAL A 417 16.50 -3.09 -34.05
N LEU A 418 17.52 -2.90 -34.88
CA LEU A 418 17.53 -1.82 -35.86
C LEU A 418 16.94 -2.35 -37.16
N GLN A 419 15.83 -1.80 -37.61
CA GLN A 419 15.28 -2.05 -38.97
C GLN A 419 16.09 -1.27 -39.98
N SER A 420 16.51 -1.97 -41.03
CA SER A 420 17.22 -1.36 -42.16
C SER A 420 16.27 -0.65 -43.10
#